data_3832fde7a8198fd27816350dfc93be71
#
_entry.id   3832fde7a8198fd27816350dfc93be71
#
_cell.length_a   1.000
_cell.length_b   1.000
_cell.length_c   1.000
_cell.angle_alpha   90.00
_cell.angle_beta   90.00
_cell.angle_gamma   90.00
#
_symmetry.space_group_name_H-M   'P 1'
#
loop_
_entity.id
_entity.type
_entity.pdbx_description
1 polymer ?
#
loop_
_entity_poly.entity_id
_entity_poly.type
_entity_poly.pdbx_seq_one_letter_code
_entity_poly.pdbx_strand_id
1 'polypeptide(L)'
;MRKVPEIQILERLQRENPWWKEGGDVSHDIQKMRPRPYLKEFYRLVTTTDVRRAVVLMGPRRVGKTVLLHHAIAKLLGSGEFKPKHICYASVDNPLFNGLNLEEFLRFYSEASGVAREAAGIFVFFDEIQYLRDWEVHLKSLVDSYKNVT
;
A
#
# COMPACT_ATOMS: atom_id res chain seq x y z
N MET A 1 -19.70 17.33 11.59
CA MET A 1 -18.95 16.10 11.28
C MET A 1 -17.82 15.95 12.29
N ARG A 2 -17.78 14.88 13.05
CA ARG A 2 -16.63 14.62 13.94
C ARG A 2 -15.41 14.28 13.07
N LYS A 3 -14.39 15.11 13.15
CA LYS A 3 -13.09 14.84 12.52
C LYS A 3 -12.49 13.63 13.25
N VAL A 4 -12.12 12.59 12.50
CA VAL A 4 -11.43 11.43 13.08
C VAL A 4 -10.09 11.90 13.66
N PRO A 5 -9.76 11.56 14.93
CA PRO A 5 -8.48 11.92 15.50
C PRO A 5 -7.32 11.34 14.70
N GLU A 6 -6.34 12.15 14.37
CA GLU A 6 -5.17 11.71 13.56
C GLU A 6 -4.44 10.53 14.18
N ILE A 7 -4.38 10.46 15.51
CA ILE A 7 -3.75 9.33 16.21
C ILE A 7 -4.39 7.99 15.87
N GLN A 8 -5.71 7.94 15.66
CA GLN A 8 -6.40 6.70 15.27
C GLN A 8 -6.03 6.27 13.84
N ILE A 9 -5.81 7.24 12.96
CA ILE A 9 -5.34 6.98 11.58
C ILE A 9 -3.92 6.39 11.61
N LEU A 10 -3.03 6.99 12.40
CA LEU A 10 -1.66 6.50 12.56
C LEU A 10 -1.62 5.08 13.14
N GLU A 11 -2.38 4.84 14.20
CA GLU A 11 -2.49 3.51 14.82
C GLU A 11 -3.06 2.47 13.85
N ARG A 12 -4.05 2.84 13.04
CA ARG A 12 -4.62 1.95 12.03
C ARG A 12 -3.60 1.60 10.96
N LEU A 13 -2.86 2.56 10.44
CA LEU A 13 -1.80 2.30 9.48
C LEU A 13 -0.72 1.37 10.05
N GLN A 14 -0.32 1.56 11.30
CA GLN A 14 0.64 0.68 11.95
C GLN A 14 0.12 -0.76 12.07
N ARG A 15 -1.18 -0.95 12.36
CA ARG A 15 -1.80 -2.29 12.41
C ARG A 15 -1.86 -2.96 11.04
N GLU A 16 -2.14 -2.20 9.99
CA GLU A 16 -2.20 -2.73 8.63
C GLU A 16 -0.81 -3.07 8.07
N ASN A 17 0.27 -2.56 8.69
CA ASN A 17 1.64 -2.73 8.26
C ASN A 17 2.51 -3.34 9.38
N PRO A 18 2.25 -4.59 9.79
CA PRO A 18 2.95 -5.22 10.90
C PRO A 18 4.46 -5.40 10.64
N TRP A 19 4.89 -5.42 9.39
CA TRP A 19 6.31 -5.51 9.00
C TRP A 19 7.13 -4.25 9.28
N TRP A 20 6.50 -3.14 9.67
CA TRP A 20 7.22 -1.94 10.12
C TRP A 20 7.89 -2.14 11.49
N LYS A 21 7.40 -3.08 12.27
CA LYS A 21 8.01 -3.47 13.54
C LYS A 21 9.09 -4.51 13.31
N GLU A 22 10.15 -4.46 14.11
CA GLU A 22 11.20 -5.46 14.10
C GLU A 22 10.61 -6.87 14.29
N GLY A 23 10.97 -7.80 13.41
CA GLY A 23 10.44 -9.16 13.41
C GLY A 23 9.01 -9.32 12.88
N GLY A 24 8.37 -8.23 12.49
CA GLY A 24 7.03 -8.27 11.89
C GLY A 24 7.04 -8.73 10.44
N ASP A 25 5.94 -9.32 9.99
CA ASP A 25 5.78 -9.85 8.63
C ASP A 25 4.30 -9.82 8.22
N VAL A 26 4.04 -10.17 6.97
CA VAL A 26 2.68 -10.43 6.49
C VAL A 26 2.05 -11.56 7.30
N SER A 27 0.73 -11.49 7.52
CA SER A 27 -0.03 -12.51 8.23
C SER A 27 0.35 -13.92 7.77
N HIS A 28 0.63 -14.80 8.72
CA HIS A 28 0.99 -16.18 8.45
C HIS A 28 -0.12 -16.95 7.71
N ASP A 29 -1.39 -16.64 7.99
CA ASP A 29 -2.52 -17.25 7.30
C ASP A 29 -2.53 -16.90 5.81
N ILE A 30 -2.20 -15.66 5.47
CA ILE A 30 -2.08 -15.23 4.07
C ILE A 30 -0.89 -15.90 3.39
N GLN A 31 0.26 -15.98 4.06
CA GLN A 31 1.45 -16.62 3.50
C GLN A 31 1.26 -18.10 3.19
N LYS A 32 0.40 -18.81 3.94
CA LYS A 32 0.04 -20.21 3.69
C LYS A 32 -0.88 -20.41 2.50
N MET A 33 -1.59 -19.38 2.06
CA MET A 33 -2.46 -19.47 0.89
C MET A 33 -1.64 -19.67 -0.37
N ARG A 34 -2.16 -20.51 -1.28
CA ARG A 34 -1.51 -20.75 -2.57
C ARG A 34 -1.45 -19.44 -3.38
N PRO A 35 -0.26 -19.02 -3.83
CA PRO A 35 -0.14 -17.83 -4.68
C PRO A 35 -0.94 -17.98 -5.98
N ARG A 36 -1.58 -16.90 -6.39
CA ARG A 36 -2.28 -16.83 -7.68
C ARG A 36 -1.29 -16.83 -8.84
N PRO A 37 -1.65 -17.40 -10.01
CA PRO A 37 -0.79 -17.36 -11.19
C PRO A 37 -0.38 -15.95 -11.61
N TYR A 38 -1.23 -14.95 -11.35
CA TYR A 38 -0.97 -13.55 -11.66
C TYR A 38 0.11 -12.88 -10.79
N LEU A 39 0.52 -13.51 -9.69
CA LEU A 39 1.51 -12.92 -8.78
C LEU A 39 2.83 -12.61 -9.49
N LYS A 40 3.30 -13.51 -10.34
CA LYS A 40 4.56 -13.32 -11.08
C LYS A 40 4.51 -12.05 -11.95
N GLU A 41 3.45 -11.90 -12.73
CA GLU A 41 3.28 -10.75 -13.61
C GLU A 41 3.04 -9.45 -12.82
N PHE A 42 2.19 -9.52 -11.81
CA PHE A 42 1.92 -8.38 -10.94
C PHE A 42 3.20 -7.90 -10.24
N TYR A 43 3.97 -8.82 -9.67
CA TYR A 43 5.25 -8.51 -9.03
C TYR A 43 6.24 -7.87 -9.99
N ARG A 44 6.32 -8.39 -11.21
CA ARG A 44 7.16 -7.82 -12.27
C ARG A 44 6.77 -6.37 -12.57
N LEU A 45 5.48 -6.10 -12.70
CA LEU A 45 4.97 -4.75 -12.95
C LEU A 45 5.27 -3.80 -11.79
N VAL A 46 5.09 -4.25 -10.57
CA VAL A 46 5.35 -3.44 -9.35
C VAL A 46 6.85 -3.12 -9.21
N THR A 47 7.72 -4.05 -9.53
CA THR A 47 9.18 -3.86 -9.40
C THR A 47 9.84 -3.22 -10.64
N THR A 48 9.09 -3.01 -11.72
CA THR A 48 9.57 -2.27 -12.90
C THR A 48 9.38 -0.77 -12.66
N THR A 49 10.38 -0.11 -12.08
CA THR A 49 10.30 1.28 -11.62
C THR A 49 10.82 2.31 -12.62
N ASP A 50 11.37 1.89 -13.75
CA ASP A 50 11.81 2.75 -14.84
C ASP A 50 10.66 3.36 -15.64
N VAL A 51 9.47 2.77 -15.57
CA VAL A 51 8.24 3.29 -16.14
C VAL A 51 7.37 3.87 -15.03
N ARG A 52 7.13 5.18 -15.11
CA ARG A 52 6.28 5.89 -14.12
C ARG A 52 4.81 5.64 -14.40
N ARG A 53 4.23 4.75 -13.58
CA ARG A 53 2.81 4.41 -13.68
C ARG A 53 2.30 3.82 -12.37
N ALA A 54 0.99 3.94 -12.15
CA ALA A 54 0.32 3.10 -11.18
C ALA A 54 -0.04 1.76 -11.82
N VAL A 55 0.06 0.69 -11.03
CA VAL A 55 -0.43 -0.64 -11.42
C VAL A 55 -1.78 -0.85 -10.78
N VAL A 56 -2.83 -1.03 -11.58
CA VAL A 56 -4.20 -1.18 -11.10
C VAL A 56 -4.69 -2.60 -11.33
N LEU A 57 -5.05 -3.28 -10.23
CA LEU A 57 -5.71 -4.59 -10.27
C LEU A 57 -7.22 -4.39 -10.34
N MET A 58 -7.83 -4.90 -11.39
CA MET A 58 -9.27 -4.87 -11.58
C MET A 58 -9.85 -6.28 -11.49
N GLY A 59 -11.05 -6.38 -10.93
CA GLY A 59 -11.75 -7.65 -10.84
C GLY A 59 -12.90 -7.59 -9.85
N PRO A 60 -13.84 -8.57 -9.91
CA PRO A 60 -14.97 -8.62 -8.99
C PRO A 60 -14.51 -8.83 -7.54
N ARG A 61 -15.41 -8.60 -6.61
CA ARG A 61 -15.19 -8.89 -5.18
C ARG A 61 -14.84 -10.37 -4.98
N ARG A 62 -14.02 -10.64 -3.97
CA ARG A 62 -13.66 -12.00 -3.51
C ARG A 62 -12.88 -12.85 -4.52
N VAL A 63 -12.23 -12.23 -5.51
CA VAL A 63 -11.32 -12.95 -6.42
C VAL A 63 -9.90 -13.09 -5.87
N GLY A 64 -9.62 -12.57 -4.66
CA GLY A 64 -8.31 -12.66 -4.01
C GLY A 64 -7.36 -11.51 -4.30
N LYS A 65 -7.86 -10.32 -4.66
CA LYS A 65 -7.02 -9.12 -4.89
C LYS A 65 -6.21 -8.74 -3.64
N THR A 66 -6.86 -8.69 -2.48
CA THR A 66 -6.20 -8.40 -1.19
C THR A 66 -5.08 -9.39 -0.88
N VAL A 67 -5.34 -10.67 -1.09
CA VAL A 67 -4.34 -11.74 -0.90
C VAL A 67 -3.18 -11.56 -1.89
N LEU A 68 -3.47 -11.22 -3.13
CA LEU A 68 -2.45 -10.96 -4.15
C LEU A 68 -1.53 -9.79 -3.74
N LEU A 69 -2.11 -8.69 -3.24
CA LEU A 69 -1.34 -7.56 -2.73
C LEU A 69 -0.41 -7.98 -1.59
N HIS A 70 -0.92 -8.73 -0.61
CA HIS A 70 -0.12 -9.19 0.52
C HIS A 70 0.95 -10.22 0.12
N HIS A 71 0.68 -11.09 -0.86
CA HIS A 71 1.69 -11.97 -1.42
C HIS A 71 2.81 -11.20 -2.13
N ALA A 72 2.48 -10.14 -2.85
CA ALA A 72 3.48 -9.26 -3.45
C ALA A 72 4.32 -8.54 -2.38
N ILE A 73 3.69 -8.06 -1.32
CA ILE A 73 4.39 -7.46 -0.17
C ILE A 73 5.32 -8.48 0.49
N ALA A 74 4.85 -9.69 0.75
CA ALA A 74 5.69 -10.76 1.33
C ALA A 74 6.90 -11.07 0.45
N LYS A 75 6.73 -11.04 -0.87
CA LYS A 75 7.81 -11.25 -1.82
C LYS A 75 8.82 -10.10 -1.83
N LEU A 76 8.35 -8.84 -1.72
CA LEU A 76 9.23 -7.67 -1.56
C LEU A 76 10.05 -7.78 -0.26
N LEU A 77 9.40 -8.11 0.84
CA LEU A 77 10.07 -8.30 2.15
C LEU A 77 11.10 -9.43 2.10
N GLY A 78 10.74 -10.55 1.51
CA GLY A 78 11.60 -11.74 1.41
C GLY A 78 12.79 -11.59 0.48
N SER A 79 12.76 -10.62 -0.44
CA SER A 79 13.88 -10.37 -1.37
C SER A 79 15.11 -9.79 -0.67
N GLY A 80 14.93 -9.12 0.47
CA GLY A 80 15.99 -8.40 1.18
C GLY A 80 16.50 -7.14 0.48
N GLU A 81 15.91 -6.77 -0.67
CA GLU A 81 16.32 -5.59 -1.45
C GLU A 81 15.65 -4.30 -0.97
N PHE A 82 14.52 -4.41 -0.27
CA PHE A 82 13.69 -3.29 0.12
C PHE A 82 13.56 -3.19 1.64
N LYS A 83 13.58 -1.97 2.16
CA LYS A 83 13.38 -1.74 3.59
C LYS A 83 11.91 -1.95 3.95
N PRO A 84 11.59 -2.72 5.00
CA PRO A 84 10.19 -2.98 5.39
C PRO A 84 9.37 -1.71 5.59
N LYS A 85 9.93 -0.67 6.20
CA LYS A 85 9.24 0.62 6.41
C LYS A 85 8.97 1.40 5.12
N HIS A 86 9.60 1.04 4.01
CA HIS A 86 9.36 1.63 2.68
C HIS A 86 8.21 0.96 1.93
N ILE A 87 7.55 -0.02 2.54
CA ILE A 87 6.40 -0.72 1.97
C ILE A 87 5.18 -0.39 2.82
N CYS A 88 4.20 0.30 2.22
CA CYS A 88 2.96 0.72 2.86
C CYS A 88 1.76 0.03 2.22
N TYR A 89 0.86 -0.46 3.05
CA TYR A 89 -0.45 -0.97 2.67
C TYR A 89 -1.54 -0.18 3.39
N ALA A 90 -2.59 0.18 2.70
CA ALA A 90 -3.77 0.82 3.28
C ALA A 90 -5.06 0.30 2.63
N SER A 91 -6.01 -0.16 3.44
CA SER A 91 -7.35 -0.52 3.00
C SER A 91 -8.24 0.71 3.05
N VAL A 92 -8.52 1.29 1.87
CA VAL A 92 -9.17 2.61 1.74
C VAL A 92 -10.64 2.58 2.16
N ASP A 93 -11.27 1.41 2.18
CA ASP A 93 -12.65 1.23 2.62
C ASP A 93 -12.86 1.38 4.14
N ASN A 94 -11.77 1.49 4.91
CA ASN A 94 -11.87 1.66 6.35
C ASN A 94 -12.48 3.02 6.70
N PRO A 95 -13.51 3.08 7.56
CA PRO A 95 -14.16 4.35 7.94
C PRO A 95 -13.22 5.40 8.53
N LEU A 96 -12.11 5.00 9.15
CA LEU A 96 -11.09 5.93 9.67
C LEU A 96 -10.44 6.77 8.56
N PHE A 97 -10.45 6.28 7.32
CA PHE A 97 -9.85 6.94 6.17
C PHE A 97 -10.84 7.76 5.35
N ASN A 98 -12.11 7.83 5.77
CA ASN A 98 -13.12 8.61 5.07
C ASN A 98 -12.73 10.09 4.98
N GLY A 99 -12.79 10.60 3.75
CA GLY A 99 -12.47 12.00 3.47
C GLY A 99 -10.98 12.30 3.28
N LEU A 100 -10.10 11.30 3.43
CA LEU A 100 -8.70 11.47 3.06
C LEU A 100 -8.50 11.35 1.56
N ASN A 101 -7.60 12.18 1.00
CA ASN A 101 -7.08 11.96 -0.34
C ASN A 101 -5.76 11.18 -0.29
N LEU A 102 -5.24 10.75 -1.44
CA LEU A 102 -4.04 9.91 -1.49
C LEU A 102 -2.76 10.63 -1.00
N GLU A 103 -2.68 11.95 -1.17
CA GLU A 103 -1.55 12.73 -0.64
C GLU A 103 -1.57 12.80 0.88
N GLU A 104 -2.75 12.89 1.48
CA GLU A 104 -2.90 12.80 2.93
C GLU A 104 -2.50 11.41 3.46
N PHE A 105 -2.78 10.34 2.72
CA PHE A 105 -2.27 9.00 3.05
C PHE A 105 -0.75 8.97 3.09
N LEU A 106 -0.06 9.61 2.14
CA LEU A 106 1.40 9.70 2.17
C LEU A 106 1.91 10.48 3.38
N ARG A 107 1.22 11.54 3.78
CA ARG A 107 1.57 12.29 4.98
C ARG A 107 1.44 11.40 6.23
N PHE A 108 0.33 10.71 6.39
CA PHE A 108 0.12 9.80 7.52
C PHE A 108 1.07 8.60 7.50
N TYR A 109 1.36 8.07 6.32
CA TYR A 109 2.39 7.04 6.19
C TYR A 109 3.75 7.52 6.68
N SER A 110 4.17 8.71 6.26
CA SER A 110 5.44 9.32 6.70
C SER A 110 5.48 9.49 8.22
N GLU A 111 4.41 9.98 8.82
CA GLU A 111 4.31 10.14 10.27
C GLU A 111 4.32 8.80 11.01
N ALA A 112 3.57 7.82 10.52
CA ALA A 112 3.43 6.50 11.17
C ALA A 112 4.68 5.62 11.05
N SER A 113 5.37 5.69 9.92
CA SER A 113 6.57 4.86 9.62
C SER A 113 7.88 5.52 10.00
N GLY A 114 7.92 6.85 10.06
CA GLY A 114 9.13 7.63 10.22
C GLY A 114 9.95 7.79 8.93
N VAL A 115 9.39 7.39 7.77
CA VAL A 115 10.04 7.51 6.45
C VAL A 115 9.61 8.82 5.80
N ALA A 116 10.58 9.62 5.33
CA ALA A 116 10.27 10.85 4.60
C ALA A 116 9.55 10.52 3.29
N ARG A 117 8.55 11.35 2.92
CA ARG A 117 7.78 11.16 1.67
C ARG A 117 8.65 11.18 0.42
N GLU A 118 9.78 11.86 0.48
CA GLU A 118 10.74 12.03 -0.62
C GLU A 118 11.82 10.94 -0.64
N ALA A 119 11.79 9.99 0.31
CA ALA A 119 12.73 8.89 0.36
C ALA A 119 12.64 8.02 -0.90
N ALA A 120 13.79 7.54 -1.38
CA ALA A 120 13.83 6.70 -2.57
C ALA A 120 13.24 5.30 -2.31
N GLY A 121 12.52 4.76 -3.30
CA GLY A 121 12.10 3.37 -3.29
C GLY A 121 10.95 3.07 -2.33
N ILE A 122 9.93 3.91 -2.29
CA ILE A 122 8.70 3.68 -1.53
C ILE A 122 7.70 2.93 -2.40
N PHE A 123 7.10 1.87 -1.84
CA PHE A 123 5.97 1.13 -2.44
C PHE A 123 4.71 1.39 -1.63
N VAL A 124 3.64 1.80 -2.30
CA VAL A 124 2.34 2.03 -1.66
C VAL A 124 1.26 1.18 -2.33
N PHE A 125 0.59 0.37 -1.53
CA PHE A 125 -0.49 -0.52 -1.96
C PHE A 125 -1.81 0.00 -1.40
N PHE A 126 -2.66 0.55 -2.25
CA PHE A 126 -4.02 0.93 -1.88
C PHE A 126 -5.00 -0.18 -2.26
N ASP A 127 -5.61 -0.78 -1.24
CA ASP A 127 -6.67 -1.77 -1.45
C ASP A 127 -8.04 -1.09 -1.37
N GLU A 128 -9.00 -1.60 -2.13
CA GLU A 128 -10.37 -1.07 -2.19
C GLU A 128 -10.42 0.44 -2.55
N ILE A 129 -9.56 0.86 -3.46
CA ILE A 129 -9.37 2.29 -3.82
C ILE A 129 -10.64 2.94 -4.38
N GLN A 130 -11.58 2.15 -4.93
CA GLN A 130 -12.86 2.64 -5.46
C GLN A 130 -13.75 3.30 -4.41
N TYR A 131 -13.48 3.09 -3.13
CA TYR A 131 -14.17 3.79 -2.05
C TYR A 131 -13.73 5.26 -1.90
N LEU A 132 -12.62 5.65 -2.53
CA LEU A 132 -12.19 7.03 -2.60
C LEU A 132 -12.84 7.71 -3.80
N ARG A 133 -13.52 8.84 -3.55
CA ARG A 133 -14.08 9.65 -4.62
C ARG A 133 -12.96 10.21 -5.52
N ASP A 134 -13.19 10.15 -6.84
CA ASP A 134 -12.25 10.66 -7.85
C ASP A 134 -10.82 10.06 -7.72
N TRP A 135 -10.74 8.80 -7.31
CA TRP A 135 -9.46 8.12 -7.04
C TRP A 135 -8.51 8.13 -8.25
N GLU A 136 -9.04 8.06 -9.47
CA GLU A 136 -8.21 8.07 -10.69
C GLU A 136 -7.44 9.37 -10.83
N VAL A 137 -8.07 10.50 -10.52
CA VAL A 137 -7.46 11.85 -10.58
C VAL A 137 -6.39 11.96 -9.49
N HIS A 138 -6.69 11.50 -8.28
CA HIS A 138 -5.75 11.52 -7.16
C HIS A 138 -4.56 10.59 -7.40
N LEU A 139 -4.79 9.42 -7.97
CA LEU A 139 -3.74 8.46 -8.28
C LEU A 139 -2.78 9.02 -9.34
N LYS A 140 -3.33 9.64 -10.39
CA LYS A 140 -2.54 10.31 -11.42
C LYS A 140 -1.68 11.43 -10.81
N SER A 141 -2.29 12.27 -9.98
CA SER A 141 -1.57 13.37 -9.29
C SER A 141 -0.41 12.83 -8.44
N LEU A 142 -0.63 11.73 -7.73
CA LEU A 142 0.38 11.08 -6.92
C LEU A 142 1.56 10.59 -7.76
N VAL A 143 1.28 9.90 -8.87
CA VAL A 143 2.30 9.40 -9.80
C VAL A 143 3.11 10.56 -10.41
N ASP A 144 2.45 11.65 -10.78
CA ASP A 144 3.10 12.81 -11.38
C ASP A 144 3.96 13.58 -10.37
N SER A 145 3.53 13.65 -9.11
CA SER A 145 4.19 14.45 -8.06
C SER A 145 5.32 13.72 -7.34
N TYR A 146 5.24 12.39 -7.21
CA TYR A 146 6.20 11.60 -6.42
C TYR A 146 6.88 10.53 -7.29
N LYS A 147 8.04 10.90 -7.85
CA LYS A 147 8.84 10.00 -8.70
C LYS A 147 9.46 8.81 -7.94
N ASN A 148 9.56 8.93 -6.64
CA ASN A 148 10.14 7.96 -5.71
C ASN A 148 9.13 6.93 -5.19
N VAL A 149 7.84 7.10 -5.50
CA VAL A 149 6.75 6.23 -5.04
C VAL A 149 6.25 5.38 -6.21
N THR A 150 6.13 4.08 -5.96
CA THR A 150 5.55 3.08 -6.86
C THR A 150 4.23 2.57 -6.31
#